data_940bf5b2245ac897b2c7465d676724fe
#
_entry.id   940bf5b2245ac897b2c7465d676724fe
#
_cell.length_a   1.000
_cell.length_b   1.000
_cell.length_c   1.000
_cell.angle_alpha   90.00
_cell.angle_beta   90.00
_cell.angle_gamma   90.00
#
_symmetry.space_group_name_H-M   'P 1'
#
loop_
_entity.id
_entity.type
_entity.pdbx_description
1 polymer ?
#
loop_
_entity_poly.entity_id
_entity_poly.type
_entity_poly.pdbx_seq_one_letter_code
_entity_poly.pdbx_strand_id
1 'polypeptide(L)'
;MTENITVTLKYVFTTTYPMSRSEARELFPSITLGNIVTLDFTGIEDVGPSFVHELFVVWQRNNPDIKLNVINTCDNVDFMIRRVINTK
;
A
#
# COMPACT_ATOMS: atom_id res chain seq x y z
N MET A 1 -9.26 4.84 -21.34
CA MET A 1 -10.25 4.45 -20.34
C MET A 1 -9.55 4.24 -19.00
N THR A 2 -10.13 4.75 -17.92
CA THR A 2 -9.51 4.64 -16.61
C THR A 2 -9.92 3.35 -15.91
N GLU A 3 -8.93 2.59 -15.45
CA GLU A 3 -9.15 1.37 -14.70
C GLU A 3 -9.06 1.67 -13.20
N ASN A 4 -10.14 1.43 -12.46
CA ASN A 4 -10.17 1.57 -11.01
C ASN A 4 -10.13 0.18 -10.38
N ILE A 5 -9.11 -0.07 -9.56
CA ILE A 5 -8.93 -1.35 -8.90
C ILE A 5 -8.88 -1.12 -7.39
N THR A 6 -9.58 -1.98 -6.65
CA THR A 6 -9.49 -1.98 -5.18
C THR A 6 -8.85 -3.28 -4.74
N VAL A 7 -7.80 -3.18 -3.96
CA VAL A 7 -7.11 -4.34 -3.38
C VAL A 7 -7.29 -4.32 -1.89
N THR A 8 -7.92 -5.34 -1.36
CA THR A 8 -8.11 -5.50 0.09
C THR A 8 -6.96 -6.34 0.64
N LEU A 9 -6.12 -5.73 1.46
CA LEU A 9 -4.88 -6.34 1.91
C LEU A 9 -5.08 -7.64 2.68
N LYS A 10 -6.15 -7.74 3.45
CA LYS A 10 -6.40 -8.94 4.25
C LYS A 10 -6.62 -10.20 3.40
N TYR A 11 -6.90 -10.04 2.12
CA TYR A 11 -7.04 -11.18 1.20
C TYR A 11 -5.71 -11.55 0.54
N VAL A 12 -4.71 -10.68 0.66
CA VAL A 12 -3.37 -10.92 0.11
C VAL A 12 -2.45 -11.49 1.19
N PHE A 13 -2.58 -10.99 2.40
CA PHE A 13 -1.70 -11.37 3.52
C PHE A 13 -2.43 -12.22 4.55
N THR A 14 -1.69 -13.14 5.18
CA THR A 14 -2.19 -13.90 6.31
C THR A 14 -1.96 -13.15 7.63
N THR A 15 -1.11 -12.12 7.61
CA THR A 15 -0.81 -11.30 8.77
C THR A 15 -1.61 -10.01 8.76
N THR A 16 -1.87 -9.47 9.97
CA THR A 16 -2.45 -8.13 10.12
C THR A 16 -1.37 -7.06 10.29
N TYR A 17 -0.08 -7.46 10.18
CA TYR A 17 1.08 -6.57 10.35
C TYR A 17 2.08 -6.74 9.21
N PRO A 18 1.76 -6.36 7.97
CA PRO A 18 2.77 -6.46 6.91
C PRO A 18 3.91 -5.50 7.19
N MET A 19 5.12 -6.02 7.31
CA MET A 19 6.28 -5.27 7.79
C MET A 19 7.40 -5.13 6.77
N SER A 20 7.56 -6.10 5.87
CA SER A 20 8.75 -6.21 5.04
C SER A 20 8.55 -5.70 3.62
N ARG A 21 9.68 -5.44 2.95
CA ARG A 21 9.67 -5.10 1.53
C ARG A 21 9.13 -6.25 0.68
N SER A 22 9.44 -7.47 1.08
CA SER A 22 8.95 -8.66 0.37
C SER A 22 7.44 -8.73 0.38
N GLU A 23 6.83 -8.37 1.50
CA GLU A 23 5.37 -8.34 1.60
C GLU A 23 4.79 -7.25 0.70
N ALA A 24 5.42 -6.06 0.66
CA ALA A 24 4.98 -5.01 -0.24
C ALA A 24 5.02 -5.48 -1.70
N ARG A 25 6.08 -6.19 -2.09
CA ARG A 25 6.22 -6.69 -3.45
C ARG A 25 5.17 -7.72 -3.84
N GLU A 26 4.57 -8.41 -2.87
CA GLU A 26 3.47 -9.32 -3.15
C GLU A 26 2.23 -8.62 -3.68
N LEU A 27 2.11 -7.31 -3.42
CA LEU A 27 1.00 -6.52 -3.95
C LEU A 27 1.22 -6.08 -5.40
N PHE A 28 2.47 -6.00 -5.84
CA PHE A 28 2.82 -5.39 -7.12
C PHE A 28 2.06 -5.96 -8.31
N PRO A 29 1.93 -7.27 -8.48
CA PRO A 29 1.18 -7.79 -9.63
C PRO A 29 -0.27 -7.33 -9.68
N SER A 30 -0.88 -7.13 -8.52
CA SER A 30 -2.28 -6.69 -8.44
C SER A 30 -2.42 -5.20 -8.71
N ILE A 31 -1.48 -4.38 -8.23
CA ILE A 31 -1.61 -2.93 -8.30
C ILE A 31 -1.08 -2.32 -9.59
N THR A 32 -0.32 -3.07 -10.38
CA THR A 32 0.14 -2.58 -11.69
C THR A 32 -0.91 -2.72 -12.78
N LEU A 33 -2.08 -3.27 -12.47
CA LEU A 33 -3.14 -3.53 -13.45
C LEU A 33 -4.06 -2.34 -13.68
N GLY A 34 -4.04 -1.35 -12.79
CA GLY A 34 -4.98 -0.24 -12.86
C GLY A 34 -4.31 1.11 -13.07
N ASN A 35 -5.12 2.12 -13.34
CA ASN A 35 -4.69 3.51 -13.40
C ASN A 35 -4.88 4.20 -12.05
N ILE A 36 -5.96 3.84 -11.35
CA ILE A 36 -6.23 4.30 -10.00
C ILE A 36 -6.42 3.05 -9.15
N VAL A 37 -5.58 2.91 -8.15
CA VAL A 37 -5.58 1.75 -7.27
C VAL A 37 -5.91 2.20 -5.87
N THR A 38 -6.94 1.61 -5.28
CA THR A 38 -7.33 1.86 -3.91
C THR A 38 -6.89 0.68 -3.06
N LEU A 39 -6.08 0.96 -2.05
CA LEU A 39 -5.64 -0.04 -1.10
C LEU A 39 -6.55 0.01 0.12
N ASP A 40 -7.26 -1.07 0.35
CA ASP A 40 -8.18 -1.18 1.48
C ASP A 40 -7.48 -1.88 2.63
N PHE A 41 -7.26 -1.13 3.70
CA PHE A 41 -6.54 -1.60 4.88
C PHE A 41 -7.45 -2.17 5.97
N THR A 42 -8.70 -2.52 5.62
CA THR A 42 -9.61 -3.13 6.59
C THR A 42 -8.95 -4.34 7.24
N GLY A 43 -8.92 -4.39 8.58
CA GLY A 43 -8.34 -5.50 9.32
C GLY A 43 -6.83 -5.45 9.48
N ILE A 44 -6.15 -4.51 8.85
CA ILE A 44 -4.71 -4.35 9.04
C ILE A 44 -4.49 -3.47 10.27
N GLU A 45 -3.75 -3.99 11.24
CA GLU A 45 -3.57 -3.32 12.53
C GLU A 45 -2.34 -2.42 12.58
N ASP A 46 -1.31 -2.77 11.80
CA ASP A 46 -0.08 -1.99 11.76
C ASP A 46 0.69 -2.32 10.48
N VAL A 47 1.64 -1.49 10.12
CA VAL A 47 2.53 -1.72 8.96
C VAL A 47 3.93 -1.28 9.33
N GLY A 48 4.93 -1.94 8.76
CA GLY A 48 6.32 -1.57 8.99
C GLY A 48 6.76 -0.44 8.08
N PRO A 49 7.79 0.33 8.49
CA PRO A 49 8.32 1.41 7.66
C PRO A 49 8.89 0.91 6.34
N SER A 50 9.49 -0.28 6.32
CA SER A 50 10.03 -0.85 5.08
C SER A 50 8.92 -1.24 4.11
N PHE A 51 7.81 -1.76 4.61
CA PHE A 51 6.64 -2.07 3.82
C PHE A 51 6.08 -0.81 3.15
N VAL A 52 5.88 0.23 3.96
CA VAL A 52 5.33 1.50 3.47
C VAL A 52 6.26 2.16 2.48
N HIS A 53 7.55 2.20 2.78
CA HIS A 53 8.55 2.80 1.89
C HIS A 53 8.59 2.10 0.53
N GLU A 54 8.64 0.78 0.53
CA GLU A 54 8.69 0.01 -0.72
C GLU A 54 7.45 0.27 -1.58
N LEU A 55 6.29 0.37 -0.95
CA LEU A 55 5.03 0.53 -1.65
C LEU A 55 4.78 1.98 -2.09
N PHE A 56 4.86 2.91 -1.16
CA PHE A 56 4.45 4.30 -1.41
C PHE A 56 5.55 5.18 -1.96
N VAL A 57 6.80 4.78 -1.84
CA VAL A 57 7.93 5.56 -2.35
C VAL A 57 8.56 4.86 -3.55
N VAL A 58 9.07 3.64 -3.37
CA VAL A 58 9.81 2.95 -4.43
C VAL A 58 8.90 2.55 -5.59
N TRP A 59 7.84 1.82 -5.30
CA TRP A 59 6.91 1.40 -6.35
C TRP A 59 6.23 2.59 -7.03
N GLN A 60 5.78 3.56 -6.24
CA GLN A 60 5.11 4.73 -6.80
C GLN A 60 6.04 5.54 -7.72
N ARG A 61 7.31 5.64 -7.36
CA ARG A 61 8.30 6.34 -8.20
C ARG A 61 8.49 5.65 -9.54
N ASN A 62 8.43 4.32 -9.54
CA ASN A 62 8.58 3.53 -10.75
C ASN A 62 7.30 3.42 -11.56
N ASN A 63 6.18 3.86 -10.99
CA ASN A 63 4.86 3.80 -11.63
C ASN A 63 4.13 5.13 -11.43
N PRO A 64 4.70 6.25 -11.94
CA PRO A 64 4.17 7.58 -11.63
C PRO A 64 2.80 7.86 -12.23
N ASP A 65 2.38 7.10 -13.23
CA ASP A 65 1.10 7.27 -13.88
C ASP A 65 -0.04 6.58 -13.13
N ILE A 66 0.29 5.77 -12.14
CA ILE A 66 -0.71 5.05 -11.35
C ILE A 66 -0.92 5.82 -10.04
N LYS A 67 -2.18 6.15 -9.76
CA LYS A 67 -2.53 6.84 -8.52
C LYS A 67 -2.91 5.83 -7.45
N LEU A 68 -2.25 5.92 -6.28
CA LEU A 68 -2.58 5.11 -5.12
C LEU A 68 -3.47 5.89 -4.17
N ASN A 69 -4.61 5.31 -3.83
CA ASN A 69 -5.50 5.80 -2.79
C ASN A 69 -5.51 4.80 -1.65
N VAL A 70 -5.80 5.28 -0.45
CA VAL A 70 -5.80 4.45 0.76
C VAL A 70 -7.11 4.67 1.49
N ILE A 71 -7.78 3.59 1.90
CA ILE A 71 -9.02 3.66 2.65
C ILE A 71 -8.98 2.70 3.84
N ASN A 72 -9.80 3.00 4.85
CA ASN A 72 -10.02 2.15 6.02
C ASN A 72 -8.76 1.88 6.83
N THR A 73 -7.88 2.87 6.93
CA THR A 73 -6.69 2.78 7.78
C THR A 73 -7.07 3.01 9.23
N CYS A 74 -6.45 2.25 10.13
CA CYS A 74 -6.51 2.58 11.56
C CYS A 74 -5.41 3.61 11.87
N ASP A 75 -5.41 4.12 13.10
CA ASP A 75 -4.47 5.17 13.49
C ASP A 75 -3.01 4.77 13.31
N ASN A 76 -2.66 3.54 13.69
CA ASN A 76 -1.28 3.06 13.55
C ASN A 76 -0.82 3.04 12.10
N VAL A 77 -1.68 2.56 11.21
CA VAL A 77 -1.37 2.48 9.78
C VAL A 77 -1.23 3.88 9.19
N ASP A 78 -2.20 4.74 9.50
CA ASP A 78 -2.20 6.11 9.00
C ASP A 78 -0.96 6.88 9.47
N PHE A 79 -0.61 6.72 10.74
CA PHE A 79 0.57 7.35 11.31
C PHE A 79 1.86 6.93 10.58
N MET A 80 2.01 5.62 10.34
CA MET A 80 3.21 5.10 9.68
C MET A 80 3.30 5.57 8.23
N ILE A 81 2.18 5.59 7.52
CA ILE A 81 2.17 6.07 6.13
C ILE A 81 2.61 7.54 6.08
N ARG A 82 2.03 8.37 6.93
CA ARG A 82 2.39 9.80 6.98
C ARG A 82 3.84 10.00 7.34
N ARG A 83 4.34 9.23 8.31
CA ARG A 83 5.72 9.34 8.77
C ARG A 83 6.71 9.05 7.64
N VAL A 84 6.47 7.98 6.90
CA VAL A 84 7.38 7.55 5.82
C VAL A 84 7.31 8.51 4.63
N ILE A 85 6.09 8.90 4.24
CA ILE A 85 5.90 9.77 3.07
C ILE A 85 6.48 11.16 3.32
N ASN A 86 6.33 11.69 4.53
CA ASN A 86 6.79 13.02 4.87
C ASN A 86 8.27 13.11 5.27
N THR A 87 8.94 11.98 5.40
CA THR A 87 10.35 11.97 5.72
C THR A 87 11.16 12.21 4.45
N LYS A 88 12.03 13.17 4.51
CA LYS A 88 12.92 13.51 3.39
C LYS A 88 14.31 12.98 3.66
#